data_304b41561b9e4a237578b9a96f02d5be
#
_entry.id   304b41561b9e4a237578b9a96f02d5be
#
_cell.length_a   1.000
_cell.length_b   1.000
_cell.length_c   1.000
_cell.angle_alpha   90.00
_cell.angle_beta   90.00
_cell.angle_gamma   90.00
#
_symmetry.space_group_name_H-M   'P 1'
#
loop_
_entity.id
_entity.type
_entity.pdbx_description
1 polymer ?
#
loop_
_entity_poly.entity_id
_entity_poly.type
_entity_poly.pdbx_seq_one_letter_code
_entity_poly.pdbx_strand_id
1 'polypeptide(L)'
;MGSIVKLECSRGDYEETINIGQGMRDYDPVNFLDMFSQEARTMIQSVADSGKLWSYSKKPALCNKCHRYTAVPVFEMSGTKNDRLIGISDCGHDGCMVFENGEIEDTVKCPKCNSVMTVSNVGFWD
;
A
#
# COMPACT_ATOMS: atom_id res chain seq x y z
N MET A 1 -0.28 9.15 10.57
CA MET A 1 -1.51 8.39 10.82
C MET A 1 -2.04 7.84 9.51
N GLY A 2 -2.22 6.54 9.40
CA GLY A 2 -2.75 5.92 8.20
C GLY A 2 -4.28 5.92 8.16
N SER A 3 -4.84 5.70 6.99
CA SER A 3 -6.28 5.68 6.76
C SER A 3 -6.78 4.25 6.52
N ILE A 4 -7.97 3.95 7.02
CA ILE A 4 -8.69 2.72 6.74
C ILE A 4 -9.77 3.07 5.71
N VAL A 5 -9.65 2.49 4.51
CA VAL A 5 -10.53 2.81 3.38
C VAL A 5 -11.40 1.60 3.06
N LYS A 6 -12.69 1.84 2.93
CA LYS A 6 -13.68 0.83 2.54
C LYS A 6 -14.10 1.05 1.10
N LEU A 7 -14.04 -0.02 0.30
CA LEU A 7 -14.44 -0.04 -1.09
C LEU A 7 -15.68 -0.92 -1.21
N GLU A 8 -16.77 -0.37 -1.73
CA GLU A 8 -18.02 -1.09 -1.89
C GLU A 8 -18.53 -1.01 -3.32
N CYS A 9 -18.83 -2.16 -3.92
CA CYS A 9 -19.50 -2.21 -5.20
C CYS A 9 -20.96 -1.78 -5.06
N SER A 10 -21.45 -0.94 -5.97
CA SER A 10 -22.84 -0.47 -5.97
C SER A 10 -23.86 -1.61 -6.11
N ARG A 11 -23.43 -2.75 -6.66
CA ARG A 11 -24.28 -3.96 -6.80
C ARG A 11 -24.14 -4.95 -5.66
N GLY A 12 -23.26 -4.66 -4.67
CA GLY A 12 -23.03 -5.55 -3.54
C GLY A 12 -22.18 -6.78 -3.83
N ASP A 13 -21.57 -6.88 -5.01
CA ASP A 13 -20.80 -8.05 -5.42
C ASP A 13 -19.41 -8.10 -4.80
N TYR A 14 -18.92 -6.96 -4.29
CA TYR A 14 -17.56 -6.84 -3.79
C TYR A 14 -17.49 -5.80 -2.68
N GLU A 15 -16.78 -6.13 -1.64
CA GLU A 15 -16.47 -5.23 -0.55
C GLU A 15 -15.06 -5.54 -0.07
N GLU A 16 -14.25 -4.50 0.15
CA GLU A 16 -12.90 -4.65 0.64
C GLU A 16 -12.55 -3.49 1.58
N THR A 17 -11.79 -3.78 2.62
CA THR A 17 -11.27 -2.76 3.53
C THR A 17 -9.74 -2.84 3.49
N ILE A 18 -9.08 -1.73 3.20
CA ILE A 18 -7.62 -1.66 3.11
C ILE A 18 -7.06 -0.57 3.99
N ASN A 19 -5.87 -0.80 4.52
CA ASN A 19 -5.13 0.16 5.34
C ASN A 19 -4.05 0.80 4.46
N ILE A 20 -4.13 2.11 4.25
CA ILE A 20 -3.17 2.85 3.42
C ILE A 20 -2.53 3.97 4.22
N GLY A 21 -1.42 4.50 3.69
CA GLY A 21 -0.69 5.59 4.32
C GLY A 21 0.40 5.09 5.25
N GLN A 22 0.79 5.93 6.20
CA GLN A 22 1.85 5.66 7.15
C GLN A 22 1.30 5.71 8.58
N GLY A 23 1.48 4.62 9.31
CA GLY A 23 1.16 4.56 10.74
C GLY A 23 2.24 5.22 11.60
N MET A 24 1.93 5.48 12.86
CA MET A 24 2.89 6.09 13.79
C MET A 24 4.13 5.22 14.03
N ARG A 25 3.97 3.90 14.01
CA ARG A 25 5.09 2.97 14.20
C ARG A 25 6.03 2.92 13.00
N ASP A 26 5.60 3.40 11.85
CA ASP A 26 6.37 3.31 10.60
C ASP A 26 7.50 4.34 10.51
N TYR A 27 7.71 5.14 11.54
CA TYR A 27 8.89 5.99 11.66
C TYR A 27 10.16 5.20 11.97
N ASP A 28 10.03 3.97 12.49
CA ASP A 28 11.15 3.10 12.76
C ASP A 28 11.12 1.92 11.78
N PRO A 29 12.15 1.75 10.93
CA PRO A 29 12.17 0.67 9.93
C PRO A 29 11.97 -0.73 10.49
N VAL A 30 12.37 -0.99 11.73
CA VAL A 30 12.21 -2.32 12.33
C VAL A 30 10.75 -2.79 12.35
N ASN A 31 9.80 -1.85 12.34
CA ASN A 31 8.38 -2.17 12.40
C ASN A 31 7.78 -2.62 11.06
N PHE A 32 8.51 -2.44 9.94
CA PHE A 32 8.01 -2.87 8.63
C PHE A 32 9.00 -3.71 7.81
N LEU A 33 10.19 -3.97 8.32
CA LEU A 33 11.21 -4.72 7.58
C LEU A 33 10.76 -6.10 7.13
N ASP A 34 9.96 -6.80 7.92
CA ASP A 34 9.50 -8.15 7.62
C ASP A 34 8.53 -8.23 6.44
N MET A 35 8.00 -7.09 5.99
CA MET A 35 7.17 -7.01 4.78
C MET A 35 7.98 -6.98 3.49
N PHE A 36 9.31 -6.96 3.58
CA PHE A 36 10.21 -6.86 2.44
C PHE A 36 11.09 -8.10 2.33
N SER A 37 11.61 -8.35 1.11
CA SER A 37 12.58 -9.42 0.87
C SER A 37 13.88 -9.15 1.63
N GLN A 38 14.72 -10.19 1.79
CA GLN A 38 16.01 -10.06 2.47
C GLN A 38 16.91 -9.00 1.82
N GLU A 39 16.93 -8.94 0.49
CA GLU A 39 17.72 -7.93 -0.23
C GLU A 39 17.21 -6.54 0.04
N ALA A 40 15.88 -6.36 0.01
CA ALA A 40 15.26 -5.06 0.30
C ALA A 40 15.49 -4.65 1.75
N ARG A 41 15.42 -5.57 2.71
CA ARG A 41 15.72 -5.28 4.13
C ARG A 41 17.12 -4.73 4.31
N THR A 42 18.09 -5.31 3.65
CA THR A 42 19.49 -4.86 3.71
C THR A 42 19.62 -3.43 3.20
N MET A 43 18.96 -3.10 2.09
CA MET A 43 18.97 -1.76 1.53
C MET A 43 18.27 -0.74 2.44
N ILE A 44 17.12 -1.08 2.98
CA ILE A 44 16.36 -0.23 3.89
C ILE A 44 17.22 0.10 5.12
N GLN A 45 17.82 -0.90 5.71
CA GLN A 45 18.65 -0.74 6.90
C GLN A 45 19.87 0.16 6.60
N SER A 46 20.50 -0.03 5.45
CA SER A 46 21.62 0.79 5.01
C SER A 46 21.22 2.25 4.83
N VAL A 47 20.08 2.52 4.21
CA VAL A 47 19.58 3.89 4.00
C VAL A 47 19.25 4.54 5.35
N ALA A 48 18.55 3.82 6.23
CA ALA A 48 18.18 4.32 7.55
C ALA A 48 19.43 4.65 8.40
N ASP A 49 20.42 3.78 8.39
CA ASP A 49 21.66 3.97 9.16
C ASP A 49 22.54 5.07 8.62
N SER A 50 22.45 5.38 7.33
CA SER A 50 23.25 6.41 6.68
C SER A 50 22.75 7.83 6.93
N GLY A 51 21.56 8.01 7.49
CA GLY A 51 20.93 9.31 7.69
C GLY A 51 20.36 9.94 6.43
N LYS A 52 20.27 9.19 5.33
CA LYS A 52 19.64 9.66 4.09
C LYS A 52 18.13 9.80 4.25
N LEU A 53 17.54 10.67 3.47
CA LEU A 53 16.10 10.85 3.45
C LEU A 53 15.42 9.62 2.89
N TRP A 54 14.34 9.20 3.55
CA TRP A 54 13.50 8.10 3.10
C TRP A 54 12.07 8.33 3.53
N SER A 55 11.14 7.66 2.86
CA SER A 55 9.74 7.63 3.28
C SER A 55 9.19 6.23 3.12
N TYR A 56 8.20 5.90 3.93
CA TYR A 56 7.51 4.63 3.88
C TYR A 56 6.02 4.86 3.99
N SER A 57 5.26 4.16 3.16
CA SER A 57 3.80 4.16 3.27
C SER A 57 3.22 2.91 2.62
N LYS A 58 2.02 2.54 3.04
CA LYS A 58 1.22 1.54 2.33
C LYS A 58 0.40 2.24 1.27
N LYS A 59 0.53 1.80 0.03
CA LYS A 59 -0.19 2.37 -1.11
C LYS A 59 -1.27 1.41 -1.59
N PRO A 60 -2.42 1.94 -2.05
CA PRO A 60 -3.45 1.09 -2.62
C PRO A 60 -2.98 0.45 -3.91
N ALA A 61 -3.40 -0.78 -4.14
CA ALA A 61 -3.01 -1.54 -5.32
C ALA A 61 -4.13 -2.49 -5.74
N LEU A 62 -4.10 -2.92 -7.00
CA LEU A 62 -4.98 -3.96 -7.51
C LEU A 62 -4.14 -5.19 -7.80
N CYS A 63 -4.48 -6.31 -7.17
CA CYS A 63 -3.78 -7.57 -7.41
C CYS A 63 -4.34 -8.26 -8.66
N ASN A 64 -3.46 -8.58 -9.61
CA ASN A 64 -3.83 -9.27 -10.83
C ASN A 64 -4.04 -10.78 -10.63
N LYS A 65 -3.56 -11.33 -9.52
CA LYS A 65 -3.67 -12.76 -9.22
C LYS A 65 -4.97 -13.10 -8.50
N CYS A 66 -5.33 -12.35 -7.47
CA CYS A 66 -6.55 -12.59 -6.72
C CYS A 66 -7.70 -11.65 -7.12
N HIS A 67 -7.45 -10.69 -8.02
CA HIS A 67 -8.43 -9.71 -8.51
C HIS A 67 -9.11 -8.92 -7.38
N ARG A 68 -8.31 -8.51 -6.38
CA ARG A 68 -8.78 -7.75 -5.23
C ARG A 68 -7.94 -6.50 -5.05
N TYR A 69 -8.57 -5.46 -4.52
CA TYR A 69 -7.83 -4.30 -4.04
C TYR A 69 -7.12 -4.65 -2.74
N THR A 70 -5.90 -4.14 -2.60
CA THR A 70 -5.03 -4.46 -1.47
C THR A 70 -4.15 -3.25 -1.16
N ALA A 71 -3.34 -3.35 -0.11
CA ALA A 71 -2.32 -2.37 0.21
C ALA A 71 -0.94 -3.00 0.05
N VAL A 72 0.00 -2.22 -0.45
CA VAL A 72 1.37 -2.65 -0.71
C VAL A 72 2.33 -1.74 0.03
N PRO A 73 3.27 -2.29 0.85
CA PRO A 73 4.30 -1.47 1.48
C PRO A 73 5.28 -0.95 0.44
N VAL A 74 5.55 0.36 0.47
CA VAL A 74 6.49 1.02 -0.45
C VAL A 74 7.47 1.86 0.36
N PHE A 75 8.75 1.59 0.18
CA PHE A 75 9.86 2.35 0.77
C PHE A 75 10.50 3.17 -0.34
N GLU A 76 10.49 4.49 -0.21
CA GLU A 76 11.07 5.41 -1.19
C GLU A 76 12.36 6.03 -0.65
N MET A 77 13.41 6.00 -1.46
CA MET A 77 14.71 6.55 -1.12
C MET A 77 14.91 7.88 -1.84
N SER A 78 15.48 8.87 -1.15
CA SER A 78 15.81 10.17 -1.72
C SER A 78 14.62 10.92 -2.34
N GLY A 79 13.40 10.57 -1.96
CA GLY A 79 12.19 11.26 -2.42
C GLY A 79 11.85 11.10 -3.90
N THR A 80 12.49 10.16 -4.61
CA THR A 80 12.23 9.93 -6.04
C THR A 80 11.43 8.65 -6.23
N LYS A 81 10.54 8.65 -7.21
CA LYS A 81 9.74 7.46 -7.55
C LYS A 81 10.56 6.32 -8.13
N ASN A 82 11.74 6.63 -8.68
CA ASN A 82 12.58 5.64 -9.34
C ASN A 82 13.41 4.80 -8.36
N ASP A 83 13.64 5.33 -7.16
CA ASP A 83 14.45 4.67 -6.13
C ASP A 83 13.54 4.16 -5.02
N ARG A 84 12.67 3.19 -5.36
CA ARG A 84 11.73 2.63 -4.40
C ARG A 84 11.82 1.11 -4.34
N LEU A 85 11.51 0.59 -3.16
CA LEU A 85 11.38 -0.84 -2.90
C LEU A 85 9.92 -1.15 -2.60
N ILE A 86 9.41 -2.23 -3.19
CA ILE A 86 8.03 -2.67 -3.00
C ILE A 86 8.05 -3.97 -2.22
N GLY A 87 7.32 -3.99 -1.12
CA GLY A 87 7.22 -5.18 -0.27
C GLY A 87 6.07 -6.10 -0.70
N ILE A 88 5.80 -7.08 0.15
CA ILE A 88 4.73 -8.06 -0.07
C ILE A 88 3.40 -7.39 0.28
N SER A 89 2.44 -7.47 -0.65
CA SER A 89 1.10 -6.92 -0.42
C SER A 89 0.35 -7.64 0.70
N ASP A 90 -0.65 -6.98 1.27
CA ASP A 90 -1.49 -7.58 2.31
C ASP A 90 -2.24 -8.82 1.82
N CYS A 91 -2.46 -8.97 0.51
CA CYS A 91 -3.06 -10.18 -0.06
C CYS A 91 -2.05 -11.33 -0.22
N GLY A 92 -0.77 -11.12 0.04
CA GLY A 92 0.27 -12.14 -0.05
C GLY A 92 0.84 -12.38 -1.43
N HIS A 93 0.41 -11.65 -2.45
CA HIS A 93 0.90 -11.78 -3.82
C HIS A 93 1.89 -10.67 -4.15
N ASP A 94 2.83 -10.96 -5.04
CA ASP A 94 3.72 -9.95 -5.62
C ASP A 94 3.18 -9.46 -6.98
N GLY A 95 3.76 -8.39 -7.50
CA GLY A 95 3.40 -7.87 -8.80
C GLY A 95 2.05 -7.17 -8.88
N CYS A 96 1.49 -6.74 -7.75
CA CYS A 96 0.27 -5.95 -7.76
C CYS A 96 0.50 -4.58 -8.40
N MET A 97 -0.52 -4.09 -9.12
CA MET A 97 -0.47 -2.76 -9.74
C MET A 97 -0.73 -1.68 -8.71
N VAL A 98 0.30 -0.90 -8.37
CA VAL A 98 0.24 0.15 -7.35
C VAL A 98 -0.33 1.43 -7.97
N PHE A 99 -1.24 2.08 -7.25
CA PHE A 99 -1.74 3.41 -7.64
C PHE A 99 -0.73 4.48 -7.25
N GLU A 100 -0.17 5.16 -8.24
CA GLU A 100 0.96 6.08 -8.06
C GLU A 100 0.64 7.30 -7.19
N ASN A 101 -0.61 7.73 -7.19
CA ASN A 101 -1.05 8.89 -6.39
C ASN A 101 -1.19 8.58 -4.90
N GLY A 102 -1.03 7.31 -4.49
CA GLY A 102 -1.15 6.92 -3.09
C GLY A 102 -2.56 6.99 -2.53
N GLU A 103 -3.54 7.34 -3.33
CA GLU A 103 -4.95 7.43 -2.96
C GLU A 103 -5.80 6.69 -3.97
N ILE A 104 -6.90 6.10 -3.50
CA ILE A 104 -7.90 5.51 -4.38
C ILE A 104 -8.90 6.57 -4.76
N GLU A 105 -9.09 6.78 -6.06
CA GLU A 105 -10.06 7.75 -6.58
C GLU A 105 -11.48 7.22 -6.50
N ASP A 106 -12.46 8.15 -6.48
CA ASP A 106 -13.89 7.81 -6.42
C ASP A 106 -14.41 7.08 -7.67
N THR A 107 -13.58 7.00 -8.72
CA THR A 107 -13.91 6.34 -9.97
C THR A 107 -13.39 4.91 -10.09
N VAL A 108 -12.94 4.32 -8.97
CA VAL A 108 -12.44 2.94 -8.93
C VAL A 108 -13.54 1.97 -9.33
N LYS A 109 -13.21 1.00 -10.16
CA LYS A 109 -14.17 0.01 -10.64
C LYS A 109 -14.08 -1.31 -9.91
N CYS A 110 -15.24 -1.93 -9.71
CA CYS A 110 -15.32 -3.25 -9.09
C CYS A 110 -14.58 -4.31 -9.93
N PRO A 111 -13.68 -5.10 -9.34
CA PRO A 111 -12.95 -6.12 -10.09
C PRO A 111 -13.82 -7.29 -10.56
N LYS A 112 -15.04 -7.40 -10.04
CA LYS A 112 -15.96 -8.49 -10.41
C LYS A 112 -16.95 -8.08 -11.49
N CYS A 113 -17.52 -6.88 -11.41
CA CYS A 113 -18.60 -6.46 -12.31
C CYS A 113 -18.32 -5.20 -13.09
N ASN A 114 -17.16 -4.56 -12.86
CA ASN A 114 -16.72 -3.34 -13.53
C ASN A 114 -17.60 -2.10 -13.27
N SER A 115 -18.51 -2.15 -12.30
CA SER A 115 -19.29 -0.99 -11.86
C SER A 115 -18.44 -0.07 -10.99
N VAL A 116 -18.77 1.23 -10.97
CA VAL A 116 -18.07 2.18 -10.10
C VAL A 116 -18.32 1.81 -8.64
N MET A 117 -17.26 1.84 -7.84
CA MET A 117 -17.34 1.57 -6.40
C MET A 117 -17.41 2.86 -5.59
N THR A 118 -18.05 2.77 -4.42
CA THR A 118 -18.01 3.82 -3.42
C THR A 118 -16.76 3.65 -2.58
N VAL A 119 -16.00 4.73 -2.42
CA VAL A 119 -14.79 4.78 -1.62
C VAL A 119 -15.05 5.66 -0.40
N SER A 120 -14.87 5.11 0.80
CA SER A 120 -15.08 5.86 2.03
C SER A 120 -13.97 5.64 3.03
N ASN A 121 -13.59 6.70 3.76
CA ASN A 121 -12.67 6.60 4.86
C ASN A 121 -13.48 6.21 6.11
N VAL A 122 -13.22 5.04 6.67
CA VAL A 122 -13.97 4.51 7.81
C VAL A 122 -13.17 4.54 9.12
N GLY A 123 -11.93 5.02 9.10
CA GLY A 123 -11.13 5.12 10.31
C GLY A 123 -9.67 5.41 10.03
N PHE A 124 -8.87 5.30 11.09
CA PHE A 124 -7.43 5.51 11.06
C PHE A 124 -6.73 4.36 11.75
N TRP A 125 -5.48 4.12 11.38
CA TRP A 125 -4.63 3.11 12.00
C TRP A 125 -3.26 3.68 12.34
N ASP A 126 -2.57 3.05 13.28
CA ASP A 126 -1.24 3.47 13.74
C ASP A 126 -0.13 2.52 13.26
#